data_068bb6cb7265aa9ac8afd3ec10e3877a
#
_entry.id   068bb6cb7265aa9ac8afd3ec10e3877a
#
_cell.length_a   1.000
_cell.length_b   1.000
_cell.length_c   1.000
_cell.angle_alpha   90.00
_cell.angle_beta   90.00
_cell.angle_gamma   90.00
#
_symmetry.space_group_name_H-M   'P 1'
#
loop_
_entity.id
_entity.type
_entity.pdbx_description
1 polymer ?
#
loop_
_entity_poly.entity_id
_entity_poly.type
_entity_poly.pdbx_seq_one_letter_code
_entity_poly.pdbx_strand_id
1 'polypeptide(L)'
;PPKSVLLTFDDGALSSYSHVYPLLKQYNFPAVFAIPTSWINGNTKDAYEAYGKNNLMNWDQMREMQQSGLVEFASHSDSMHKGILANPQKNMQPAAITREYFPKLQKYESDQAYQKRVIADLKKSKEILDFELGINTQGIFWPYGAVTKESELLAAKAGLPMSFSLGSMSTLADSGKTYQRALVMDNPTPEMLRAQMEDFLSFARAPHKQRHSFIRFDLAEMVS
;
A
#
# COMPACT_ATOMS: atom_id res chain seq x y z
N PRO A 1 -24.76 3.13 7.94
CA PRO A 1 -24.12 4.25 7.25
C PRO A 1 -24.39 4.14 5.76
N PRO A 2 -24.43 5.26 5.04
CA PRO A 2 -24.50 5.23 3.60
C PRO A 2 -23.32 4.43 3.04
N LYS A 3 -23.49 3.81 1.87
CA LYS A 3 -22.40 3.11 1.18
C LYS A 3 -21.30 4.11 0.91
N SER A 4 -20.11 3.90 1.49
CA SER A 4 -18.95 4.77 1.32
C SER A 4 -17.86 4.02 0.55
N VAL A 5 -17.18 4.72 -0.34
CA VAL A 5 -16.03 4.23 -1.09
C VAL A 5 -14.85 5.11 -0.73
N LEU A 6 -13.72 4.49 -0.42
CA LEU A 6 -12.44 5.17 -0.28
C LEU A 6 -11.56 4.82 -1.48
N LEU A 7 -11.15 5.84 -2.22
CA LEU A 7 -10.17 5.68 -3.29
C LEU A 7 -8.77 5.61 -2.71
N THR A 8 -7.99 4.63 -3.16
CA THR A 8 -6.60 4.48 -2.70
C THR A 8 -5.68 4.23 -3.89
N PHE A 9 -4.50 4.84 -3.86
CA PHE A 9 -3.48 4.74 -4.90
C PHE A 9 -2.14 4.43 -4.25
N ASP A 10 -1.41 3.46 -4.78
CA ASP A 10 -0.11 3.08 -4.23
C ASP A 10 1.04 3.64 -5.09
N ASP A 11 2.28 3.47 -4.58
CA ASP A 11 3.57 3.63 -5.26
C ASP A 11 4.04 5.06 -5.56
N GLY A 12 3.15 6.03 -5.57
CA GLY A 12 3.55 7.43 -5.78
C GLY A 12 3.95 7.76 -7.21
N ALA A 13 3.35 7.09 -8.22
CA ALA A 13 3.58 7.38 -9.64
C ALA A 13 3.25 8.85 -9.98
N LEU A 14 4.01 9.45 -10.91
CA LEU A 14 3.80 10.83 -11.34
C LEU A 14 2.40 11.06 -11.95
N SER A 15 1.82 10.01 -12.56
CA SER A 15 0.44 10.04 -13.09
C SER A 15 -0.60 10.29 -12.00
N SER A 16 -0.33 9.94 -10.76
CA SER A 16 -1.18 10.27 -9.61
C SER A 16 -1.32 11.79 -9.43
N TYR A 17 -0.26 12.55 -9.63
CA TYR A 17 -0.29 14.00 -9.58
C TYR A 17 -0.86 14.62 -10.88
N SER A 18 -0.38 14.15 -12.03
CA SER A 18 -0.71 14.81 -13.33
C SER A 18 -2.09 14.46 -13.89
N HIS A 19 -2.67 13.32 -13.51
CA HIS A 19 -3.95 12.84 -14.03
C HIS A 19 -5.00 12.62 -12.94
N VAL A 20 -4.66 11.91 -11.87
CA VAL A 20 -5.64 11.57 -10.82
C VAL A 20 -6.01 12.80 -10.00
N TYR A 21 -5.03 13.54 -9.52
CA TYR A 21 -5.28 14.69 -8.64
C TYR A 21 -6.18 15.77 -9.27
N PRO A 22 -6.03 16.16 -10.56
CA PRO A 22 -6.99 17.03 -11.21
C PRO A 22 -8.43 16.49 -11.22
N LEU A 23 -8.62 15.18 -11.40
CA LEU A 23 -9.93 14.56 -11.35
C LEU A 23 -10.52 14.56 -9.94
N LEU A 24 -9.70 14.27 -8.92
CA LEU A 24 -10.14 14.37 -7.51
C LEU A 24 -10.62 15.78 -7.19
N LYS A 25 -9.91 16.82 -7.65
CA LYS A 25 -10.36 18.22 -7.52
C LYS A 25 -11.65 18.50 -8.27
N GLN A 26 -11.76 18.05 -9.51
CA GLN A 26 -12.93 18.26 -10.35
C GLN A 26 -14.20 17.67 -9.75
N TYR A 27 -14.09 16.48 -9.19
CA TYR A 27 -15.24 15.75 -8.62
C TYR A 27 -15.37 15.88 -7.10
N ASN A 28 -14.47 16.60 -6.47
CA ASN A 28 -14.40 16.76 -5.01
C ASN A 28 -14.39 15.39 -4.28
N PHE A 29 -13.59 14.44 -4.75
CA PHE A 29 -13.43 13.12 -4.16
C PHE A 29 -12.16 13.04 -3.31
N PRO A 30 -12.25 12.63 -2.04
CA PRO A 30 -11.07 12.36 -1.22
C PRO A 30 -10.42 11.04 -1.62
N ALA A 31 -9.08 10.98 -1.43
CA ALA A 31 -8.30 9.77 -1.69
C ALA A 31 -7.11 9.64 -0.74
N VAL A 32 -6.60 8.43 -0.59
CA VAL A 32 -5.36 8.13 0.15
C VAL A 32 -4.30 7.62 -0.82
N PHE A 33 -3.09 8.17 -0.71
CA PHE A 33 -1.93 7.72 -1.49
C PHE A 33 -0.90 7.06 -0.57
N ALA A 34 -0.54 5.83 -0.87
CA ALA A 34 0.45 5.07 -0.11
C ALA A 34 1.82 5.13 -0.79
N ILE A 35 2.83 5.61 -0.05
CA ILE A 35 4.12 6.00 -0.61
C ILE A 35 5.25 5.10 -0.10
N PRO A 36 6.02 4.44 -0.99
CA PRO A 36 7.28 3.80 -0.64
C PRO A 36 8.37 4.88 -0.53
N THR A 37 8.69 5.30 0.69
CA THR A 37 9.45 6.53 0.93
C THR A 37 10.87 6.49 0.38
N SER A 38 11.53 5.31 0.36
CA SER A 38 12.86 5.20 -0.23
C SER A 38 12.87 5.44 -1.75
N TRP A 39 11.77 5.18 -2.44
CA TRP A 39 11.67 5.44 -3.88
C TRP A 39 11.72 6.94 -4.17
N ILE A 40 11.07 7.74 -3.34
CA ILE A 40 11.06 9.20 -3.48
C ILE A 40 12.41 9.79 -3.06
N ASN A 41 13.07 9.20 -2.05
CA ASN A 41 14.35 9.64 -1.51
C ASN A 41 15.58 9.06 -2.25
N GLY A 42 15.41 8.55 -3.47
CA GLY A 42 16.51 8.23 -4.36
C GLY A 42 16.90 6.75 -4.46
N ASN A 43 16.29 5.83 -3.71
CA ASN A 43 16.41 4.39 -3.98
C ASN A 43 15.49 3.99 -5.15
N THR A 44 15.88 4.43 -6.33
CA THR A 44 15.00 4.47 -7.49
C THR A 44 15.12 3.24 -8.40
N LYS A 45 15.96 2.26 -8.09
CA LYS A 45 16.14 1.09 -8.97
C LYS A 45 14.82 0.36 -9.19
N ASP A 46 14.18 -0.07 -8.10
CA ASP A 46 12.93 -0.82 -8.17
C ASP A 46 11.79 0.04 -8.77
N ALA A 47 11.78 1.33 -8.42
CA ALA A 47 10.85 2.31 -8.97
C ALA A 47 11.03 2.53 -10.47
N TYR A 48 12.28 2.56 -10.96
CA TYR A 48 12.55 2.73 -12.39
C TYR A 48 12.20 1.46 -13.19
N GLU A 49 12.32 0.29 -12.59
CA GLU A 49 11.85 -0.95 -13.21
C GLU A 49 10.33 -0.98 -13.33
N ALA A 50 9.61 -0.43 -12.34
CA ALA A 50 8.15 -0.40 -12.32
C ALA A 50 7.54 0.72 -13.20
N TYR A 51 8.08 1.93 -13.10
CA TYR A 51 7.46 3.14 -13.66
C TYR A 51 8.33 3.88 -14.68
N GLY A 52 9.56 3.48 -14.88
CA GLY A 52 10.52 4.21 -15.68
C GLY A 52 11.13 5.41 -14.94
N LYS A 53 12.18 5.99 -15.56
CA LYS A 53 12.92 7.11 -14.98
C LYS A 53 12.07 8.38 -14.94
N ASN A 54 12.12 9.12 -13.82
CA ASN A 54 11.41 10.38 -13.58
C ASN A 54 9.86 10.27 -13.58
N ASN A 55 9.30 9.10 -13.39
CA ASN A 55 7.87 8.87 -13.36
C ASN A 55 7.30 8.70 -11.93
N LEU A 56 8.01 9.23 -10.94
CA LEU A 56 7.51 9.34 -9.56
C LEU A 56 7.18 10.79 -9.20
N MET A 57 6.22 10.98 -8.31
CA MET A 57 5.97 12.26 -7.66
C MET A 57 7.19 12.67 -6.80
N ASN A 58 7.34 13.99 -6.62
CA ASN A 58 8.26 14.53 -5.63
C ASN A 58 7.49 15.05 -4.40
N TRP A 59 8.23 15.41 -3.34
CA TRP A 59 7.63 15.89 -2.08
C TRP A 59 6.85 17.20 -2.25
N ASP A 60 7.26 18.11 -3.14
CA ASP A 60 6.53 19.37 -3.38
C ASP A 60 5.13 19.11 -3.97
N GLN A 61 5.04 18.19 -4.94
CA GLN A 61 3.76 17.77 -5.50
C GLN A 61 2.86 17.12 -4.45
N MET A 62 3.42 16.27 -3.59
CA MET A 62 2.67 15.63 -2.51
C MET A 62 2.19 16.66 -1.47
N ARG A 63 3.02 17.66 -1.14
CA ARG A 63 2.62 18.78 -0.26
C ARG A 63 1.46 19.59 -0.85
N GLU A 64 1.50 19.87 -2.14
CA GLU A 64 0.37 20.54 -2.83
C GLU A 64 -0.91 19.70 -2.75
N MET A 65 -0.81 18.39 -3.04
CA MET A 65 -1.95 17.49 -2.95
C MET A 65 -2.54 17.45 -1.53
N GLN A 66 -1.70 17.33 -0.52
CA GLN A 66 -2.11 17.28 0.89
C GLN A 66 -2.76 18.60 1.33
N GLN A 67 -2.24 19.75 0.92
CA GLN A 67 -2.80 21.07 1.24
C GLN A 67 -4.18 21.32 0.63
N SER A 68 -4.57 20.56 -0.39
CA SER A 68 -5.91 20.64 -0.98
C SER A 68 -7.02 20.18 -0.02
N GLY A 69 -6.67 19.42 1.03
CA GLY A 69 -7.63 18.79 1.94
C GLY A 69 -8.38 17.58 1.37
N LEU A 70 -8.11 17.21 0.10
CA LEU A 70 -8.71 16.03 -0.56
C LEU A 70 -7.82 14.79 -0.48
N VAL A 71 -6.52 14.99 -0.24
CA VAL A 71 -5.55 13.90 -0.31
C VAL A 71 -4.91 13.67 1.06
N GLU A 72 -4.92 12.43 1.49
CA GLU A 72 -4.17 11.93 2.64
C GLU A 72 -3.04 11.03 2.15
N PHE A 73 -1.94 10.97 2.92
CA PHE A 73 -0.81 10.10 2.63
C PHE A 73 -0.64 9.04 3.71
N ALA A 74 -0.24 7.85 3.27
CA ALA A 74 0.02 6.69 4.12
C ALA A 74 1.34 6.01 3.74
N SER A 75 1.82 5.14 4.61
CA SER A 75 3.02 4.35 4.34
C SER A 75 2.73 3.23 3.33
N HIS A 76 3.66 3.03 2.39
CA HIS A 76 3.79 1.81 1.59
C HIS A 76 5.13 1.13 1.89
N SER A 77 5.58 1.20 3.16
CA SER A 77 6.93 0.91 3.68
C SER A 77 8.01 1.92 3.25
N ASP A 78 9.20 1.83 3.80
CA ASP A 78 10.36 2.54 3.26
C ASP A 78 11.00 1.74 2.11
N SER A 79 11.48 0.53 2.40
CA SER A 79 12.30 -0.26 1.47
C SER A 79 11.81 -1.70 1.31
N MET A 80 10.59 -2.03 1.75
CA MET A 80 10.06 -3.39 1.66
C MET A 80 9.20 -3.65 0.41
N HIS A 81 9.07 -2.68 -0.49
CA HIS A 81 8.39 -2.89 -1.79
C HIS A 81 9.33 -3.64 -2.75
N LYS A 82 9.66 -4.87 -2.37
CA LYS A 82 10.52 -5.79 -3.14
C LYS A 82 10.34 -7.24 -2.69
N GLY A 83 10.72 -8.15 -3.57
CA GLY A 83 10.96 -9.54 -3.20
C GLY A 83 12.32 -9.72 -2.53
N ILE A 84 12.40 -10.62 -1.56
CA ILE A 84 13.66 -11.10 -0.98
C ILE A 84 13.75 -12.62 -1.11
N LEU A 85 14.96 -13.17 -1.01
CA LEU A 85 15.20 -14.59 -1.15
C LEU A 85 14.54 -15.36 0.00
N ALA A 86 13.59 -16.23 -0.32
CA ALA A 86 12.77 -16.91 0.67
C ALA A 86 13.27 -18.33 1.03
N ASN A 87 14.10 -18.95 0.16
CA ASN A 87 14.53 -20.32 0.37
C ASN A 87 15.73 -20.70 -0.53
N PRO A 88 16.36 -21.89 -0.29
CA PRO A 88 17.46 -22.39 -1.10
C PRO A 88 17.10 -22.58 -2.60
N GLN A 89 15.83 -22.76 -2.94
CA GLN A 89 15.32 -22.93 -4.30
C GLN A 89 15.25 -21.61 -5.08
N LYS A 90 15.72 -20.51 -4.47
CA LYS A 90 15.76 -19.16 -5.03
C LYS A 90 14.39 -18.53 -5.29
N ASN A 91 13.34 -18.97 -4.61
CA ASN A 91 12.06 -18.30 -4.68
C ASN A 91 12.15 -16.93 -4.00
N MET A 92 11.59 -15.92 -4.65
CA MET A 92 11.44 -14.58 -4.12
C MET A 92 10.06 -14.41 -3.49
N GLN A 93 9.97 -13.76 -2.34
CA GLN A 93 8.72 -13.50 -1.64
C GLN A 93 8.72 -12.06 -1.07
N PRO A 94 7.55 -11.45 -0.82
CA PRO A 94 7.46 -10.09 -0.31
C PRO A 94 8.26 -9.88 0.98
N ALA A 95 9.11 -8.86 1.00
CA ALA A 95 10.03 -8.60 2.11
C ALA A 95 9.32 -8.38 3.46
N ALA A 96 8.10 -7.83 3.43
CA ALA A 96 7.33 -7.49 4.63
C ALA A 96 6.91 -8.73 5.46
N ILE A 97 6.80 -9.90 4.84
CA ILE A 97 6.28 -11.12 5.48
C ILE A 97 7.28 -12.28 5.50
N THR A 98 8.45 -12.10 4.90
CA THR A 98 9.41 -13.18 4.65
C THR A 98 10.65 -13.04 5.53
N ARG A 99 11.12 -14.15 6.09
CA ARG A 99 12.47 -14.24 6.65
C ARG A 99 13.44 -14.51 5.51
N GLU A 100 14.42 -13.64 5.35
CA GLU A 100 15.40 -13.76 4.27
C GLU A 100 16.26 -15.02 4.45
N TYR A 101 16.48 -15.75 3.36
CA TYR A 101 17.45 -16.84 3.34
C TYR A 101 18.82 -16.33 2.89
N PHE A 102 19.85 -16.58 3.68
CA PHE A 102 21.24 -16.22 3.40
C PHE A 102 22.01 -17.41 2.83
N PRO A 103 22.21 -17.51 1.49
CA PRO A 103 22.82 -18.70 0.87
C PRO A 103 24.23 -19.00 1.38
N LYS A 104 25.05 -17.97 1.59
CA LYS A 104 26.42 -18.12 2.07
C LYS A 104 26.50 -18.71 3.48
N LEU A 105 25.49 -18.47 4.30
CA LEU A 105 25.41 -18.94 5.67
C LEU A 105 24.55 -20.19 5.80
N GLN A 106 23.82 -20.57 4.75
CA GLN A 106 22.81 -21.63 4.74
C GLN A 106 21.82 -21.50 5.90
N LYS A 107 21.40 -20.26 6.18
CA LYS A 107 20.52 -19.93 7.33
C LYS A 107 19.44 -18.94 6.90
N TYR A 108 18.34 -19.00 7.63
CA TYR A 108 17.29 -17.99 7.57
C TYR A 108 17.56 -16.84 8.54
N GLU A 109 17.02 -15.68 8.22
CA GLU A 109 16.89 -14.57 9.15
C GLU A 109 16.16 -15.07 10.42
N SER A 110 16.69 -14.73 11.59
CA SER A 110 16.02 -15.06 12.84
C SER A 110 14.74 -14.24 13.03
N ASP A 111 13.80 -14.75 13.82
CA ASP A 111 12.56 -14.02 14.14
C ASP A 111 12.85 -12.64 14.74
N GLN A 112 13.83 -12.54 15.61
CA GLN A 112 14.23 -11.27 16.22
C GLN A 112 14.79 -10.28 15.17
N ALA A 113 15.62 -10.75 14.23
CA ALA A 113 16.17 -9.92 13.15
C ALA A 113 15.06 -9.45 12.20
N TYR A 114 14.15 -10.34 11.80
CA TYR A 114 12.98 -10.02 11.01
C TYR A 114 12.11 -8.95 11.68
N GLN A 115 11.75 -9.14 12.94
CA GLN A 115 10.92 -8.17 13.68
C GLN A 115 11.61 -6.80 13.77
N LYS A 116 12.93 -6.78 14.07
CA LYS A 116 13.70 -5.54 14.11
C LYS A 116 13.73 -4.84 12.75
N ARG A 117 13.94 -5.58 11.66
CA ARG A 117 13.98 -5.05 10.30
C ARG A 117 12.64 -4.44 9.90
N VAL A 118 11.54 -5.16 10.10
CA VAL A 118 10.19 -4.68 9.73
C VAL A 118 9.81 -3.45 10.55
N ILE A 119 10.01 -3.46 11.87
CA ILE A 119 9.71 -2.29 12.71
C ILE A 119 10.56 -1.07 12.31
N ALA A 120 11.85 -1.26 12.05
CA ALA A 120 12.75 -0.16 11.68
C ALA A 120 12.35 0.46 10.34
N ASP A 121 12.01 -0.35 9.34
CA ASP A 121 11.56 0.10 8.03
C ASP A 121 10.27 0.91 8.12
N LEU A 122 9.27 0.39 8.83
CA LEU A 122 7.98 1.05 8.99
C LEU A 122 8.07 2.35 9.80
N LYS A 123 8.87 2.38 10.87
CA LYS A 123 9.15 3.61 11.62
C LYS A 123 9.80 4.67 10.74
N LYS A 124 10.81 4.27 9.97
CA LYS A 124 11.50 5.17 9.04
C LYS A 124 10.53 5.75 8.01
N SER A 125 9.68 4.91 7.40
CA SER A 125 8.66 5.37 6.46
C SER A 125 7.72 6.40 7.10
N LYS A 126 7.21 6.10 8.30
CA LYS A 126 6.36 7.02 9.06
C LYS A 126 7.07 8.35 9.35
N GLU A 127 8.29 8.30 9.88
CA GLU A 127 9.08 9.49 10.22
C GLU A 127 9.33 10.39 9.01
N ILE A 128 9.62 9.80 7.85
CA ILE A 128 9.82 10.55 6.60
C ILE A 128 8.51 11.23 6.17
N LEU A 129 7.39 10.50 6.14
CA LEU A 129 6.10 11.05 5.74
C LEU A 129 5.65 12.16 6.70
N ASP A 130 5.79 11.95 7.99
CA ASP A 130 5.42 12.92 9.01
C ASP A 130 6.26 14.20 8.89
N PHE A 131 7.56 14.07 8.63
CA PHE A 131 8.47 15.21 8.46
C PHE A 131 8.20 15.97 7.15
N GLU A 132 8.13 15.26 6.02
CA GLU A 132 8.02 15.88 4.69
C GLU A 132 6.65 16.52 4.44
N LEU A 133 5.59 15.96 5.01
CA LEU A 133 4.23 16.40 4.77
C LEU A 133 3.58 17.12 5.97
N GLY A 134 4.23 17.17 7.12
CA GLY A 134 3.69 17.78 8.33
C GLY A 134 2.45 17.07 8.88
N ILE A 135 2.37 15.75 8.73
CA ILE A 135 1.22 14.92 9.11
C ILE A 135 1.57 13.96 10.25
N ASN A 136 0.58 13.23 10.73
CA ASN A 136 0.78 12.08 11.63
C ASN A 136 0.26 10.82 10.96
N THR A 137 1.11 10.15 10.20
CA THR A 137 0.78 8.94 9.44
C THR A 137 0.28 7.83 10.35
N GLN A 138 -0.89 7.27 10.07
CA GLN A 138 -1.53 6.24 10.88
C GLN A 138 -1.67 4.90 10.15
N GLY A 139 -1.52 4.89 8.81
CA GLY A 139 -1.82 3.74 7.96
C GLY A 139 -0.61 3.15 7.26
N ILE A 140 -0.60 1.80 7.18
CA ILE A 140 0.25 1.03 6.27
C ILE A 140 -0.61 0.34 5.22
N PHE A 141 -0.29 0.57 3.98
CA PHE A 141 -0.76 -0.18 2.82
C PHE A 141 0.35 -1.16 2.45
N TRP A 142 0.08 -2.44 2.58
CA TRP A 142 1.14 -3.44 2.43
C TRP A 142 1.55 -3.62 0.97
N PRO A 143 2.85 -3.55 0.65
CA PRO A 143 3.35 -3.89 -0.67
C PRO A 143 2.85 -5.26 -1.12
N TYR A 144 2.37 -5.35 -2.37
CA TYR A 144 1.74 -6.57 -2.92
C TYR A 144 0.50 -7.06 -2.16
N GLY A 145 -0.03 -6.29 -1.24
CA GLY A 145 -1.07 -6.73 -0.31
C GLY A 145 -0.61 -7.77 0.70
N ALA A 146 0.69 -8.05 0.78
CA ALA A 146 1.24 -9.13 1.59
C ALA A 146 1.28 -8.76 3.08
N VAL A 147 0.43 -9.39 3.87
CA VAL A 147 0.31 -9.18 5.32
C VAL A 147 0.17 -10.51 6.05
N THR A 148 0.75 -10.58 7.25
CA THR A 148 0.53 -11.66 8.23
C THR A 148 0.09 -11.03 9.54
N LYS A 149 -0.48 -11.85 10.43
CA LYS A 149 -0.81 -11.40 11.80
C LYS A 149 0.41 -10.82 12.53
N GLU A 150 1.59 -11.40 12.30
CA GLU A 150 2.83 -10.89 12.89
C GLU A 150 3.21 -9.52 12.32
N SER A 151 3.26 -9.36 10.98
CA SER A 151 3.61 -8.08 10.36
C SER A 151 2.62 -6.96 10.74
N GLU A 152 1.32 -7.28 10.87
CA GLU A 152 0.31 -6.35 11.37
C GLU A 152 0.61 -5.87 12.81
N LEU A 153 0.99 -6.78 13.72
CA LEU A 153 1.40 -6.42 15.07
C LEU A 153 2.68 -5.56 15.08
N LEU A 154 3.62 -5.85 14.18
CA LEU A 154 4.85 -5.05 14.04
C LEU A 154 4.56 -3.64 13.51
N ALA A 155 3.60 -3.50 12.59
CA ALA A 155 3.15 -2.19 12.12
C ALA A 155 2.54 -1.35 13.25
N ALA A 156 1.67 -1.95 14.07
CA ALA A 156 1.12 -1.27 15.24
C ALA A 156 2.22 -0.82 16.21
N LYS A 157 3.25 -1.65 16.45
CA LYS A 157 4.43 -1.28 17.26
C LYS A 157 5.28 -0.18 16.62
N ALA A 158 5.25 -0.06 15.30
CA ALA A 158 5.92 1.00 14.57
C ALA A 158 5.14 2.33 14.56
N GLY A 159 3.92 2.37 15.13
CA GLY A 159 3.06 3.54 15.16
C GLY A 159 2.11 3.65 13.96
N LEU A 160 1.89 2.55 13.23
CA LEU A 160 0.97 2.45 12.09
C LEU A 160 -0.15 1.45 12.43
N PRO A 161 -1.14 1.84 13.24
CA PRO A 161 -2.18 0.93 13.72
C PRO A 161 -3.23 0.54 12.67
N MET A 162 -3.37 1.32 11.59
CA MET A 162 -4.30 1.05 10.51
C MET A 162 -3.59 0.26 9.40
N SER A 163 -4.08 -0.94 9.11
CA SER A 163 -3.46 -1.89 8.18
C SER A 163 -4.38 -2.16 6.99
N PHE A 164 -3.85 -2.05 5.76
CA PHE A 164 -4.58 -2.22 4.52
C PHE A 164 -3.89 -3.24 3.63
N SER A 165 -4.63 -4.26 3.20
CA SER A 165 -4.15 -5.33 2.31
C SER A 165 -4.97 -5.37 1.03
N LEU A 166 -4.49 -6.11 0.04
CA LEU A 166 -5.28 -6.53 -1.11
C LEU A 166 -5.94 -7.86 -0.78
N GLY A 167 -7.27 -7.93 -0.89
CA GLY A 167 -8.02 -9.16 -0.73
C GLY A 167 -8.61 -9.62 -2.05
N SER A 168 -8.49 -10.92 -2.37
CA SER A 168 -9.52 -11.54 -3.20
C SER A 168 -10.74 -11.75 -2.31
N MET A 169 -11.94 -11.70 -2.89
CA MET A 169 -13.21 -11.93 -2.16
C MET A 169 -13.24 -13.28 -1.41
N SER A 170 -12.30 -14.17 -1.67
CA SER A 170 -12.21 -15.51 -1.09
C SER A 170 -11.28 -15.64 0.12
N THR A 171 -10.38 -14.70 0.37
CA THR A 171 -9.42 -14.78 1.47
C THR A 171 -9.54 -13.59 2.39
N LEU A 172 -10.44 -13.71 3.34
CA LEU A 172 -10.50 -12.82 4.47
C LEU A 172 -9.33 -13.15 5.41
N ALA A 173 -8.37 -12.25 5.51
CA ALA A 173 -7.44 -12.33 6.61
C ALA A 173 -8.23 -12.31 7.93
N ASP A 174 -8.18 -13.39 8.67
CA ASP A 174 -8.97 -13.64 9.89
C ASP A 174 -8.48 -12.79 11.09
N SER A 175 -7.64 -11.78 10.83
CA SER A 175 -7.01 -10.94 11.86
C SER A 175 -7.96 -9.90 12.47
N GLY A 176 -9.03 -9.55 11.79
CA GLY A 176 -10.03 -8.58 12.27
C GLY A 176 -9.56 -7.13 12.39
N LYS A 177 -8.31 -6.81 12.01
CA LYS A 177 -7.70 -5.48 12.09
C LYS A 177 -7.21 -4.94 10.75
N THR A 178 -6.97 -5.79 9.75
CA THR A 178 -6.55 -5.37 8.41
C THR A 178 -7.77 -5.17 7.51
N TYR A 179 -7.87 -3.99 6.94
CA TYR A 179 -8.90 -3.66 5.95
C TYR A 179 -8.52 -4.24 4.59
N GLN A 180 -9.47 -4.93 3.96
CA GLN A 180 -9.28 -5.47 2.62
C GLN A 180 -9.67 -4.44 1.57
N ARG A 181 -8.84 -4.31 0.52
CA ARG A 181 -9.09 -3.44 -0.62
C ARG A 181 -9.38 -4.29 -1.85
N ALA A 182 -10.34 -3.88 -2.67
CA ALA A 182 -10.51 -4.42 -4.00
C ALA A 182 -9.47 -3.79 -4.95
N LEU A 183 -8.72 -4.62 -5.67
CA LEU A 183 -7.82 -4.17 -6.72
C LEU A 183 -8.63 -3.95 -8.00
N VAL A 184 -8.49 -2.78 -8.60
CA VAL A 184 -9.05 -2.45 -9.90
C VAL A 184 -7.92 -2.52 -10.93
N MET A 185 -8.04 -3.41 -11.90
CA MET A 185 -7.04 -3.69 -12.93
C MET A 185 -7.68 -3.66 -14.33
N ASP A 186 -6.85 -3.64 -15.36
CA ASP A 186 -7.26 -3.83 -16.76
C ASP A 186 -8.28 -2.79 -17.28
N ASN A 187 -8.24 -1.58 -16.73
CA ASN A 187 -9.08 -0.46 -17.14
C ASN A 187 -10.55 -0.87 -17.37
N PRO A 188 -11.28 -1.32 -16.34
CA PRO A 188 -12.62 -1.87 -16.50
C PRO A 188 -13.61 -0.81 -16.99
N THR A 189 -14.62 -1.24 -17.73
CA THR A 189 -15.73 -0.34 -18.06
C THR A 189 -16.48 0.10 -16.79
N PRO A 190 -17.23 1.21 -16.83
CA PRO A 190 -18.06 1.64 -15.69
C PRO A 190 -19.01 0.55 -15.17
N GLU A 191 -19.56 -0.28 -16.08
CA GLU A 191 -20.44 -1.39 -15.73
C GLU A 191 -19.69 -2.50 -15.00
N MET A 192 -18.49 -2.87 -15.48
CA MET A 192 -17.64 -3.88 -14.84
C MET A 192 -17.20 -3.40 -13.45
N LEU A 193 -16.79 -2.12 -13.34
CA LEU A 193 -16.43 -1.54 -12.05
C LEU A 193 -17.61 -1.55 -11.08
N ARG A 194 -18.81 -1.18 -11.53
CA ARG A 194 -20.02 -1.23 -10.72
C ARG A 194 -20.31 -2.65 -10.24
N ALA A 195 -20.25 -3.66 -11.12
CA ALA A 195 -20.47 -5.04 -10.76
C ALA A 195 -19.43 -5.51 -9.71
N GLN A 196 -18.15 -5.18 -9.89
CA GLN A 196 -17.09 -5.50 -8.93
C GLN A 196 -17.35 -4.86 -7.56
N MET A 197 -17.81 -3.60 -7.53
CA MET A 197 -18.18 -2.91 -6.28
C MET A 197 -19.40 -3.56 -5.60
N GLU A 198 -20.40 -3.95 -6.36
CA GLU A 198 -21.62 -4.60 -5.83
C GLU A 198 -21.26 -5.99 -5.27
N ASP A 199 -20.46 -6.77 -5.95
CA ASP A 199 -19.97 -8.06 -5.47
C ASP A 199 -19.15 -7.90 -4.18
N PHE A 200 -18.25 -6.95 -4.12
CA PHE A 200 -17.45 -6.67 -2.93
C PHE A 200 -18.33 -6.24 -1.74
N LEU A 201 -19.34 -5.41 -1.98
CA LEU A 201 -20.30 -4.98 -0.97
C LEU A 201 -21.24 -6.11 -0.54
N SER A 202 -21.64 -7.00 -1.44
CA SER A 202 -22.50 -8.17 -1.11
C SER A 202 -21.76 -9.14 -0.19
N PHE A 203 -20.49 -9.37 -0.46
CA PHE A 203 -19.62 -10.19 0.36
C PHE A 203 -19.37 -9.57 1.75
N ALA A 204 -19.20 -8.26 1.84
CA ALA A 204 -19.04 -7.55 3.10
C ALA A 204 -20.30 -7.60 3.99
N ARG A 205 -21.47 -7.91 3.42
CA ARG A 205 -22.77 -8.06 4.13
C ARG A 205 -23.03 -9.46 4.68
N ALA A 206 -22.21 -10.47 4.36
CA ALA A 206 -22.34 -11.79 4.94
C ALA A 206 -22.23 -11.73 6.49
N PRO A 207 -23.02 -12.52 7.27
CA PRO A 207 -23.38 -12.22 8.67
C PRO A 207 -22.28 -12.36 9.71
N HIS A 208 -21.02 -12.36 9.36
CA HIS A 208 -19.90 -12.41 10.31
C HIS A 208 -18.98 -11.20 10.19
N LYS A 209 -19.12 -10.26 11.16
CA LYS A 209 -18.28 -9.09 11.49
C LYS A 209 -18.44 -7.86 10.57
N GLN A 210 -18.63 -6.70 11.20
CA GLN A 210 -18.56 -5.37 10.56
C GLN A 210 -17.23 -5.26 9.76
N ARG A 211 -17.35 -5.17 8.45
CA ARG A 211 -16.21 -5.09 7.54
C ARG A 211 -16.30 -3.78 6.77
N HIS A 212 -15.21 -3.04 6.81
CA HIS A 212 -15.01 -1.90 5.94
C HIS A 212 -14.30 -2.37 4.68
N SER A 213 -14.78 -1.94 3.52
CA SER A 213 -14.21 -2.31 2.21
C SER A 213 -13.69 -1.07 1.51
N PHE A 214 -12.48 -1.16 0.95
CA PHE A 214 -11.81 -0.09 0.22
C PHE A 214 -11.47 -0.56 -1.19
N ILE A 215 -11.53 0.35 -2.17
CA ILE A 215 -11.16 0.09 -3.56
C ILE A 215 -9.83 0.78 -3.86
N ARG A 216 -8.89 0.04 -4.44
CA ARG A 216 -7.63 0.56 -4.95
C ARG A 216 -7.71 0.76 -6.45
N PHE A 217 -7.18 1.89 -6.94
CA PHE A 217 -6.87 2.09 -8.36
C PHE A 217 -5.34 2.00 -8.54
N ASP A 218 -4.90 1.15 -9.44
CA ASP A 218 -3.51 1.07 -9.87
C ASP A 218 -3.42 1.68 -11.28
N LEU A 219 -2.77 2.84 -11.37
CA LEU A 219 -2.69 3.60 -12.63
C LEU A 219 -1.49 3.20 -13.50
N ALA A 220 -0.58 2.37 -13.00
CA ALA A 220 0.60 1.96 -13.75
C ALA A 220 0.24 1.24 -15.07
N GLU A 221 -0.90 0.56 -15.12
CA GLU A 221 -1.39 -0.17 -16.29
C GLU A 221 -2.37 0.65 -17.17
N MET A 222 -2.79 1.84 -16.73
CA MET A 222 -3.75 2.67 -17.49
C MET A 222 -3.09 3.56 -18.55
N VAL A 223 -1.76 3.59 -18.68
CA VAL A 223 -1.00 4.52 -19.54
C VAL A 223 -0.14 3.79 -20.59
N SER A 224 -0.35 2.49 -20.79
CA SER A 224 0.30 1.72 -21.85
C SER A 224 -0.50 1.73 -23.15
#